data_2fd2d51cb5e9b77832e759120ad275bf
#
_entry.id   2fd2d51cb5e9b77832e759120ad275bf
#
_cell.length_a   1.000
_cell.length_b   1.000
_cell.length_c   1.000
_cell.angle_alpha   90.00
_cell.angle_beta   90.00
_cell.angle_gamma   90.00
#
_symmetry.space_group_name_H-M   'P 1'
#
loop_
_entity.id
_entity.type
_entity.pdbx_description
1 polymer ?
#
loop_
_entity_poly.entity_id
_entity_poly.type
_entity_poly.pdbx_seq_one_letter_code
_entity_poly.pdbx_strand_id
1 'polypeptide(L)'
;TAEYDFGGISDDVDFYPSMIPNGGQNYVRNQFQMDATTSTIFLKLVGRTKHLGDFVVYTAGNFRGGSKVFELQNAYVSFLGFTMGYDYSTFMDLAALPPSIDYAGPAGQVFSRATLLRYERAFGKGWKAGVGIEMPVVDGITNQSVNISNQRMPNFPAYIQYAWNKSSHIRVAG
;
A
#
# COMPACT_ATOMS: atom_id res chain seq x y z
N THR A 1 14.61 -11.33 4.98
CA THR A 1 14.84 -10.73 6.31
C THR A 1 15.44 -11.77 7.22
N ALA A 2 16.35 -11.38 8.10
CA ALA A 2 16.86 -12.17 9.22
C ALA A 2 16.84 -11.28 10.46
N GLU A 3 16.30 -11.78 11.54
CA GLU A 3 16.17 -11.03 12.80
C GLU A 3 16.44 -11.92 14.00
N TYR A 4 16.82 -11.28 15.10
CA TYR A 4 16.95 -11.91 16.38
C TYR A 4 16.11 -11.15 17.39
N ASP A 5 15.06 -11.80 17.89
CA ASP A 5 14.16 -11.21 18.85
C ASP A 5 14.54 -11.53 20.29
N PHE A 6 14.81 -10.51 21.07
CA PHE A 6 15.11 -10.60 22.50
C PHE A 6 13.87 -10.50 23.37
N GLY A 7 12.78 -9.97 22.81
CA GLY A 7 11.57 -9.56 23.57
C GLY A 7 10.44 -10.57 23.57
N GLY A 8 10.50 -11.61 22.75
CA GLY A 8 9.44 -12.62 22.66
C GLY A 8 8.25 -12.20 21.80
N ILE A 9 8.50 -11.48 20.73
CA ILE A 9 7.52 -11.24 19.67
C ILE A 9 7.42 -12.54 18.88
N SER A 10 6.25 -13.15 18.89
CA SER A 10 6.07 -14.54 18.46
C SER A 10 6.05 -14.75 16.95
N ASP A 11 5.85 -13.71 16.16
CA ASP A 11 5.63 -13.87 14.72
C ASP A 11 6.15 -12.72 13.90
N ASP A 12 7.06 -13.09 12.97
CA ASP A 12 7.23 -12.44 11.69
C ASP A 12 7.68 -10.96 11.69
N VAL A 13 8.20 -10.55 10.58
CA VAL A 13 8.68 -9.20 10.23
C VAL A 13 7.63 -8.10 10.43
N ASP A 14 6.38 -8.48 10.63
CA ASP A 14 5.24 -7.60 10.90
C ASP A 14 4.81 -7.67 12.35
N PHE A 15 5.27 -6.76 13.16
CA PHE A 15 4.72 -6.64 14.49
C PHE A 15 3.96 -5.32 14.67
N TYR A 16 2.85 -5.40 15.38
CA TYR A 16 2.17 -4.23 15.87
C TYR A 16 2.54 -4.01 17.34
N PRO A 17 2.64 -2.78 17.83
CA PRO A 17 2.95 -2.51 19.23
C PRO A 17 2.02 -3.24 20.23
N SER A 18 0.79 -3.53 19.81
CA SER A 18 -0.17 -4.30 20.58
C SER A 18 0.16 -5.80 20.71
N MET A 19 1.05 -6.32 19.88
CA MET A 19 1.51 -7.72 19.92
C MET A 19 2.71 -7.92 20.84
N ILE A 20 3.32 -6.83 21.34
CA ILE A 20 4.43 -6.90 22.28
C ILE A 20 3.88 -7.40 23.62
N PRO A 21 4.34 -8.57 24.13
CA PRO A 21 3.81 -9.13 25.37
C PRO A 21 4.11 -8.21 26.57
N ASN A 22 3.09 -7.84 27.30
CA ASN A 22 3.25 -7.11 28.56
C ASN A 22 3.79 -8.04 29.64
N GLY A 23 5.01 -7.80 30.08
CA GLY A 23 5.72 -8.32 31.23
C GLY A 23 5.35 -9.69 31.79
N GLY A 24 6.21 -10.67 31.71
CA GLY A 24 6.17 -11.91 32.44
C GLY A 24 5.62 -13.16 31.75
N GLN A 25 4.98 -13.03 30.60
CA GLN A 25 4.44 -14.17 29.83
C GLN A 25 5.17 -14.41 28.49
N ASN A 26 6.41 -14.02 28.39
CA ASN A 26 7.20 -14.29 27.19
C ASN A 26 7.62 -15.76 27.16
N TYR A 27 6.85 -16.58 26.48
CA TYR A 27 7.17 -17.99 26.26
C TYR A 27 8.30 -18.17 25.24
N VAL A 28 8.54 -17.16 24.39
CA VAL A 28 9.56 -17.18 23.34
C VAL A 28 10.52 -16.00 23.59
N ARG A 29 11.71 -16.31 24.07
CA ARG A 29 12.80 -15.32 24.21
C ARG A 29 13.99 -15.77 23.41
N ASN A 30 14.76 -14.81 22.88
CA ASN A 30 16.00 -15.09 22.16
C ASN A 30 15.75 -16.00 20.94
N GLN A 31 14.81 -15.62 20.09
CA GLN A 31 14.48 -16.36 18.90
C GLN A 31 15.17 -15.77 17.67
N PHE A 32 15.86 -16.61 16.92
CA PHE A 32 16.35 -16.28 15.60
C PHE A 32 15.31 -16.65 14.56
N GLN A 33 14.96 -15.72 13.68
CA GLN A 33 14.01 -15.92 12.59
C GLN A 33 14.62 -15.51 11.26
N MET A 34 14.26 -16.25 10.22
CA MET A 34 14.57 -15.89 8.84
C MET A 34 13.29 -15.99 8.01
N ASP A 35 13.03 -14.96 7.25
CA ASP A 35 11.87 -14.92 6.37
C ASP A 35 12.20 -14.38 4.98
N ALA A 36 11.59 -14.97 3.97
CA ALA A 36 11.68 -14.57 2.57
C ALA A 36 10.31 -14.21 1.96
N THR A 37 9.25 -14.18 2.75
CA THR A 37 7.87 -13.92 2.27
C THR A 37 7.69 -12.53 1.70
N THR A 38 8.50 -11.57 2.11
CA THR A 38 8.54 -10.20 1.56
C THR A 38 9.19 -10.12 0.18
N SER A 39 9.73 -11.23 -0.34
CA SER A 39 10.30 -11.26 -1.70
C SER A 39 9.21 -10.94 -2.72
N THR A 40 9.44 -9.90 -3.51
CA THR A 40 8.47 -9.42 -4.50
C THR A 40 8.86 -9.88 -5.90
N ILE A 41 7.92 -10.49 -6.59
CA ILE A 41 8.02 -10.80 -8.02
C ILE A 41 7.19 -9.76 -8.76
N PHE A 42 7.77 -9.15 -9.80
CA PHE A 42 7.04 -8.17 -10.59
C PHE A 42 7.33 -8.32 -12.09
N LEU A 43 6.35 -7.93 -12.89
CA LEU A 43 6.48 -7.75 -14.34
C LEU A 43 6.10 -6.31 -14.68
N LYS A 44 6.99 -5.64 -15.42
CA LYS A 44 6.73 -4.28 -15.92
C LYS A 44 6.97 -4.23 -17.42
N LEU A 45 5.91 -3.92 -18.16
CA LEU A 45 5.96 -3.68 -19.59
C LEU A 45 5.80 -2.18 -19.83
N VAL A 46 6.70 -1.61 -20.60
CA VAL A 46 6.67 -0.19 -20.99
C VAL A 46 6.66 -0.13 -22.50
N GLY A 47 5.73 0.61 -23.05
CA GLY A 47 5.63 0.77 -24.48
C GLY A 47 5.15 2.16 -24.88
N ARG A 48 5.23 2.44 -26.18
CA ARG A 48 4.72 3.68 -26.76
C ARG A 48 3.91 3.38 -28.01
N THR A 49 2.74 3.97 -28.08
CA THR A 49 1.89 3.90 -29.27
C THR A 49 1.57 5.28 -29.81
N LYS A 50 1.16 5.36 -31.10
CA LYS A 50 0.79 6.64 -31.72
C LYS A 50 -0.45 7.30 -31.08
N HIS A 51 -1.36 6.49 -30.53
CA HIS A 51 -2.65 6.99 -30.03
C HIS A 51 -2.68 7.15 -28.52
N LEU A 52 -2.03 6.25 -27.77
CA LEU A 52 -2.04 6.27 -26.30
C LEU A 52 -0.78 6.91 -25.70
N GLY A 53 0.20 7.32 -26.55
CA GLY A 53 1.47 7.79 -26.05
C GLY A 53 2.22 6.68 -25.31
N ASP A 54 2.88 7.04 -24.21
CA ASP A 54 3.56 6.09 -23.33
C ASP A 54 2.55 5.35 -22.47
N PHE A 55 2.72 4.03 -22.35
CA PHE A 55 1.91 3.22 -21.46
C PHE A 55 2.78 2.29 -20.60
N VAL A 56 2.27 1.92 -19.45
CA VAL A 56 2.88 0.99 -18.53
C VAL A 56 1.84 -0.06 -18.15
N VAL A 57 2.22 -1.34 -18.23
CA VAL A 57 1.50 -2.43 -17.59
C VAL A 57 2.38 -2.96 -16.47
N TYR A 58 1.84 -3.04 -15.27
CA TYR A 58 2.58 -3.45 -14.09
C TYR A 58 1.80 -4.47 -13.28
N THR A 59 2.47 -5.53 -12.88
CA THR A 59 1.95 -6.46 -11.89
C THR A 59 3.05 -6.84 -10.91
N ALA A 60 2.70 -6.94 -9.64
CA ALA A 60 3.61 -7.33 -8.58
C ALA A 60 2.87 -8.11 -7.50
N GLY A 61 3.58 -9.03 -6.87
CA GLY A 61 3.08 -9.76 -5.72
C GLY A 61 4.22 -10.31 -4.87
N ASN A 62 3.89 -10.69 -3.66
CA ASN A 62 4.80 -11.30 -2.71
C ASN A 62 4.18 -12.58 -2.11
N PHE A 63 4.82 -13.18 -1.10
CA PHE A 63 4.37 -14.42 -0.48
C PHE A 63 3.83 -14.19 0.95
N ARG A 64 3.22 -13.03 1.19
CA ARG A 64 2.66 -12.66 2.49
C ARG A 64 1.19 -13.02 2.68
N GLY A 65 0.54 -13.60 1.67
CA GLY A 65 -0.78 -14.19 1.83
C GLY A 65 -0.79 -15.26 2.92
N GLY A 66 -1.92 -15.47 3.57
CA GLY A 66 -2.05 -16.45 4.64
C GLY A 66 -1.41 -17.78 4.29
N SER A 67 -0.63 -18.36 5.19
CA SER A 67 0.16 -19.59 4.96
C SER A 67 1.23 -19.48 3.86
N LYS A 68 1.82 -18.29 3.68
CA LYS A 68 2.87 -18.01 2.67
C LYS A 68 2.41 -18.17 1.22
N VAL A 69 1.13 -17.94 0.97
CA VAL A 69 0.56 -17.95 -0.38
C VAL A 69 0.92 -16.66 -1.11
N PHE A 70 1.07 -16.76 -2.42
CA PHE A 70 1.30 -15.59 -3.27
C PHE A 70 0.13 -14.62 -3.16
N GLU A 71 0.42 -13.37 -2.87
CA GLU A 71 -0.53 -12.29 -2.70
C GLU A 71 -0.28 -11.18 -3.73
N LEU A 72 -1.33 -10.82 -4.46
CA LEU A 72 -1.25 -9.73 -5.43
C LEU A 72 -1.11 -8.39 -4.70
N GLN A 73 -0.04 -7.67 -5.03
CA GLN A 73 0.22 -6.34 -4.46
C GLN A 73 -0.23 -5.22 -5.40
N ASN A 74 0.03 -5.37 -6.70
CA ASN A 74 -0.35 -4.40 -7.73
C ASN A 74 -0.65 -5.13 -9.04
N ALA A 75 -1.66 -4.67 -9.76
CA ALA A 75 -1.96 -5.08 -11.13
C ALA A 75 -2.70 -3.97 -11.85
N TYR A 76 -1.99 -3.16 -12.62
CA TYR A 76 -2.58 -1.99 -13.26
C TYR A 76 -2.00 -1.70 -14.65
N VAL A 77 -2.74 -0.93 -15.42
CA VAL A 77 -2.27 -0.27 -16.64
C VAL A 77 -2.35 1.24 -16.46
N SER A 78 -1.32 1.95 -16.95
CA SER A 78 -1.26 3.41 -16.89
C SER A 78 -0.93 4.00 -18.26
N PHE A 79 -1.69 5.01 -18.71
CA PHE A 79 -1.53 5.73 -19.97
C PHE A 79 -2.24 7.08 -19.91
N LEU A 80 -1.70 8.10 -20.56
CA LEU A 80 -2.29 9.46 -20.67
C LEU A 80 -2.73 10.08 -19.32
N GLY A 81 -2.08 9.72 -18.22
CA GLY A 81 -2.46 10.16 -16.88
C GLY A 81 -3.53 9.31 -16.19
N PHE A 82 -4.15 8.36 -16.90
CA PHE A 82 -5.04 7.37 -16.30
C PHE A 82 -4.25 6.19 -15.73
N THR A 83 -4.73 5.67 -14.62
CA THR A 83 -4.31 4.39 -14.05
C THR A 83 -5.55 3.57 -13.76
N MET A 84 -5.60 2.34 -14.23
CA MET A 84 -6.74 1.44 -14.06
C MET A 84 -6.26 0.06 -13.61
N GLY A 85 -6.86 -0.48 -12.58
CA GLY A 85 -6.53 -1.79 -12.02
C GLY A 85 -6.44 -1.77 -10.50
N TYR A 86 -5.63 -2.67 -9.93
CA TYR A 86 -5.39 -2.79 -8.50
C TYR A 86 -4.08 -2.09 -8.13
N ASP A 87 -4.17 -1.02 -7.37
CA ASP A 87 -3.03 -0.17 -7.01
C ASP A 87 -3.28 0.51 -5.65
N TYR A 88 -2.30 1.25 -5.18
CA TYR A 88 -2.43 2.10 -4.01
C TYR A 88 -3.54 3.13 -4.21
N SER A 89 -4.31 3.36 -3.16
CA SER A 89 -5.40 4.34 -3.17
C SER A 89 -4.91 5.74 -3.59
N THR A 90 -5.75 6.45 -4.30
CA THR A 90 -5.53 7.87 -4.66
C THR A 90 -5.38 8.76 -3.44
N PHE A 91 -5.97 8.37 -2.31
CA PHE A 91 -5.84 9.09 -1.05
C PHE A 91 -4.42 9.03 -0.47
N MET A 92 -3.66 7.97 -0.76
CA MET A 92 -2.32 7.75 -0.21
C MET A 92 -1.27 8.69 -0.79
N ASP A 93 -0.32 9.05 0.05
CA ASP A 93 0.91 9.73 -0.36
C ASP A 93 2.13 8.82 -0.18
N LEU A 94 2.46 8.08 -1.23
CA LEU A 94 3.60 7.17 -1.22
C LEU A 94 4.95 7.88 -1.06
N ALA A 95 5.03 9.15 -1.48
CA ALA A 95 6.27 9.91 -1.40
C ALA A 95 6.56 10.43 0.03
N ALA A 96 5.55 10.46 0.89
CA ALA A 96 5.69 10.83 2.29
C ALA A 96 6.03 9.63 3.20
N LEU A 97 6.07 8.40 2.67
CA LEU A 97 6.39 7.22 3.45
C LEU A 97 7.87 7.24 3.86
N PRO A 98 8.20 7.16 5.15
CA PRO A 98 9.59 7.05 5.59
C PRO A 98 10.16 5.69 5.17
N PRO A 99 11.47 5.61 4.88
CA PRO A 99 12.14 4.33 4.74
C PRO A 99 12.19 3.64 6.10
N SER A 100 11.30 2.71 6.34
CA SER A 100 11.21 1.94 7.57
C SER A 100 11.63 0.49 7.32
N ILE A 101 12.28 -0.11 8.31
CA ILE A 101 12.56 -1.56 8.35
C ILE A 101 11.27 -2.30 8.75
N ASP A 102 10.43 -1.66 9.54
CA ASP A 102 9.12 -2.17 9.94
C ASP A 102 8.19 -2.20 8.72
N TYR A 103 7.74 -3.39 8.36
CA TYR A 103 6.84 -3.59 7.23
C TYR A 103 5.44 -3.03 7.49
N ALA A 104 4.99 -3.03 8.73
CA ALA A 104 3.72 -2.44 9.12
C ALA A 104 3.74 -0.91 9.08
N GLY A 105 4.95 -0.31 9.06
CA GLY A 105 5.16 1.12 9.02
C GLY A 105 4.83 1.83 10.32
N PRO A 106 4.99 3.16 10.38
CA PRO A 106 4.67 3.93 11.56
C PRO A 106 3.17 3.95 11.85
N ALA A 107 2.82 3.99 13.12
CA ALA A 107 1.43 4.12 13.57
C ALA A 107 0.78 5.38 12.96
N GLY A 108 -0.44 5.23 12.43
CA GLY A 108 -1.14 6.32 11.75
C GLY A 108 -0.82 6.49 10.26
N GLN A 109 0.04 5.65 9.71
CA GLN A 109 0.24 5.61 8.26
C GLN A 109 -1.05 5.18 7.56
N VAL A 110 -1.51 6.00 6.63
CA VAL A 110 -2.60 5.61 5.74
C VAL A 110 -2.04 4.65 4.69
N PHE A 111 -2.48 3.41 4.72
CA PHE A 111 -2.08 2.39 3.76
C PHE A 111 -3.31 1.64 3.27
N SER A 112 -3.59 1.73 1.99
CA SER A 112 -4.70 1.01 1.35
C SER A 112 -4.40 0.76 -0.11
N ARG A 113 -4.82 -0.39 -0.61
CA ARG A 113 -4.88 -0.70 -2.03
C ARG A 113 -6.31 -0.99 -2.42
N ALA A 114 -6.69 -0.60 -3.62
CA ALA A 114 -8.04 -0.78 -4.13
C ALA A 114 -8.03 -1.07 -5.62
N THR A 115 -9.08 -1.69 -6.11
CA THR A 115 -9.38 -1.67 -7.54
C THR A 115 -9.90 -0.27 -7.87
N LEU A 116 -9.21 0.41 -8.78
CA LEU A 116 -9.43 1.83 -9.02
C LEU A 116 -9.35 2.20 -10.50
N LEU A 117 -9.98 3.31 -10.81
CA LEU A 117 -9.71 4.14 -11.98
C LEU A 117 -9.29 5.52 -11.47
N ARG A 118 -8.07 5.92 -11.74
CA ARG A 118 -7.48 7.19 -11.30
C ARG A 118 -7.03 8.00 -12.49
N TYR A 119 -7.24 9.30 -12.44
CA TYR A 119 -6.66 10.26 -13.34
C TYR A 119 -5.78 11.25 -12.59
N GLU A 120 -4.54 11.40 -13.02
CA GLU A 120 -3.56 12.29 -12.40
C GLU A 120 -2.96 13.21 -13.46
N ARG A 121 -2.79 14.47 -13.10
CA ARG A 121 -2.16 15.46 -13.98
C ARG A 121 -1.28 16.42 -13.20
N ALA A 122 -0.07 16.62 -13.71
CA ALA A 122 0.79 17.72 -13.28
C ALA A 122 0.44 18.98 -14.09
N PHE A 123 0.41 20.13 -13.41
CA PHE A 123 0.12 21.43 -14.02
C PHE A 123 0.96 22.53 -13.37
N GLY A 124 1.56 23.38 -14.20
CA GLY A 124 2.45 24.43 -13.71
C GLY A 124 3.72 23.89 -13.03
N LYS A 125 4.38 24.76 -12.27
CA LYS A 125 5.61 24.41 -11.55
C LYS A 125 5.28 23.80 -10.19
N GLY A 126 5.44 22.48 -10.07
CA GLY A 126 5.33 21.76 -8.81
C GLY A 126 3.91 21.33 -8.40
N TRP A 127 2.88 21.69 -9.16
CA TRP A 127 1.51 21.28 -8.86
C TRP A 127 1.14 19.94 -9.52
N LYS A 128 0.46 19.09 -8.79
CA LYS A 128 -0.15 17.83 -9.26
C LYS A 128 -1.52 17.67 -8.60
N ALA A 129 -2.49 17.19 -9.34
CA ALA A 129 -3.78 16.79 -8.79
C ALA A 129 -4.18 15.42 -9.33
N GLY A 130 -4.98 14.71 -8.56
CA GLY A 130 -5.55 13.42 -8.94
C GLY A 130 -6.96 13.25 -8.41
N VAL A 131 -7.75 12.53 -9.17
CA VAL A 131 -9.10 12.09 -8.79
C VAL A 131 -9.24 10.61 -9.11
N GLY A 132 -10.01 9.89 -8.31
CA GLY A 132 -10.21 8.46 -8.50
C GLY A 132 -11.64 8.02 -8.25
N ILE A 133 -11.95 6.84 -8.76
CA ILE A 133 -13.09 6.03 -8.39
C ILE A 133 -12.50 4.72 -7.89
N GLU A 134 -12.80 4.33 -6.66
CA GLU A 134 -12.18 3.18 -6.01
C GLU A 134 -13.23 2.29 -5.37
N MET A 135 -13.01 0.98 -5.50
CA MET A 135 -13.80 0.02 -4.72
C MET A 135 -13.42 0.16 -3.25
N PRO A 136 -14.40 0.35 -2.38
CA PRO A 136 -14.14 0.44 -0.96
C PRO A 136 -13.50 -0.84 -0.43
N VAL A 137 -12.44 -0.68 0.35
CA VAL A 137 -11.81 -1.76 1.11
C VAL A 137 -12.16 -1.53 2.57
N VAL A 138 -12.81 -2.50 3.20
CA VAL A 138 -13.19 -2.43 4.61
C VAL A 138 -12.45 -3.53 5.34
N ASP A 139 -11.27 -3.17 5.86
CA ASP A 139 -10.47 -4.06 6.69
C ASP A 139 -10.75 -3.81 8.19
N GLY A 140 -10.81 -4.87 8.97
CA GLY A 140 -10.75 -4.80 10.44
C GLY A 140 -12.06 -4.55 11.17
N ILE A 141 -13.22 -4.48 10.51
CA ILE A 141 -14.51 -4.45 11.21
C ILE A 141 -15.10 -5.86 11.20
N THR A 142 -14.65 -6.69 12.09
CA THR A 142 -15.25 -8.00 12.38
C THR A 142 -16.23 -7.87 13.54
N ASN A 143 -17.44 -7.42 13.26
CA ASN A 143 -18.53 -7.56 14.21
C ASN A 143 -19.57 -8.52 13.61
N GLN A 144 -19.87 -9.60 14.34
CA GLN A 144 -20.88 -10.60 13.94
C GLN A 144 -22.27 -10.01 13.74
N SER A 145 -22.50 -8.78 14.18
CA SER A 145 -23.78 -8.08 14.11
C SER A 145 -23.90 -7.10 12.92
N VAL A 146 -22.82 -6.85 12.17
CA VAL A 146 -22.86 -5.89 11.05
C VAL A 146 -22.35 -6.59 9.79
N ASN A 147 -23.26 -6.85 8.86
CA ASN A 147 -22.92 -7.36 7.55
C ASN A 147 -22.52 -6.20 6.63
N ILE A 148 -21.20 -5.96 6.49
CA ILE A 148 -20.63 -4.86 5.70
C ILE A 148 -20.55 -5.21 4.20
N SER A 149 -21.05 -6.36 3.80
CA SER A 149 -20.89 -6.89 2.44
C SER A 149 -21.63 -6.13 1.33
N ASN A 150 -22.40 -5.07 1.65
CA ASN A 150 -23.21 -4.36 0.68
C ASN A 150 -22.84 -2.87 0.60
N GLN A 151 -21.64 -2.55 0.19
CA GLN A 151 -21.31 -1.18 -0.20
C GLN A 151 -21.90 -0.88 -1.56
N ARG A 152 -22.85 0.07 -1.59
CA ARG A 152 -23.62 0.44 -2.78
C ARG A 152 -22.94 1.49 -3.65
N MET A 153 -21.94 2.18 -3.12
CA MET A 153 -21.28 3.30 -3.77
C MET A 153 -19.77 3.11 -3.73
N PRO A 154 -19.04 3.43 -4.82
CA PRO A 154 -17.59 3.53 -4.78
C PRO A 154 -17.14 4.75 -3.97
N ASN A 155 -15.88 4.75 -3.56
CA ASN A 155 -15.21 5.93 -3.01
C ASN A 155 -14.77 6.84 -4.15
N PHE A 156 -14.77 8.15 -3.91
CA PHE A 156 -14.31 9.18 -4.85
C PHE A 156 -13.17 10.00 -4.24
N PRO A 157 -12.00 9.41 -4.04
CA PRO A 157 -10.87 10.15 -3.49
C PRO A 157 -10.33 11.16 -4.49
N ALA A 158 -9.88 12.29 -3.95
CA ALA A 158 -9.22 13.33 -4.71
C ALA A 158 -8.05 13.90 -3.92
N TYR A 159 -7.06 14.45 -4.61
CA TYR A 159 -5.97 15.18 -3.98
C TYR A 159 -5.46 16.33 -4.81
N ILE A 160 -4.85 17.29 -4.14
CA ILE A 160 -3.99 18.31 -4.72
C ILE A 160 -2.67 18.32 -3.97
N GLN A 161 -1.57 18.45 -4.70
CA GLN A 161 -0.22 18.43 -4.18
C GLN A 161 0.58 19.58 -4.76
N TYR A 162 1.39 20.22 -3.92
CA TYR A 162 2.38 21.20 -4.33
C TYR A 162 3.77 20.80 -3.84
N ALA A 163 4.71 20.66 -4.76
CA ALA A 163 6.10 20.36 -4.47
C ALA A 163 6.97 21.61 -4.79
N TRP A 164 7.64 22.16 -3.79
CA TRP A 164 8.53 23.31 -3.96
C TRP A 164 9.97 22.90 -4.26
N ASN A 165 10.32 21.64 -4.02
CA ASN A 165 11.58 21.01 -4.42
C ASN A 165 11.40 19.51 -4.65
N LYS A 166 12.50 18.78 -4.94
CA LYS A 166 12.46 17.34 -5.24
C LYS A 166 12.14 16.46 -4.03
N SER A 167 12.35 16.98 -2.82
CA SER A 167 12.27 16.20 -1.57
C SER A 167 11.15 16.65 -0.64
N SER A 168 10.47 17.75 -0.98
CA SER A 168 9.49 18.37 -0.08
C SER A 168 8.24 18.78 -0.82
N HIS A 169 7.11 18.40 -0.29
CA HIS A 169 5.79 18.75 -0.82
C HIS A 169 4.77 18.81 0.30
N ILE A 170 3.64 19.40 -0.02
CA ILE A 170 2.41 19.34 0.77
C ILE A 170 1.33 18.70 -0.09
N ARG A 171 0.55 17.81 0.49
CA ARG A 171 -0.59 17.16 -0.16
C ARG A 171 -1.81 17.27 0.73
N VAL A 172 -2.93 17.61 0.11
CA VAL A 172 -4.25 17.59 0.73
C VAL A 172 -5.08 16.58 -0.05
N ALA A 173 -5.66 15.61 0.64
CA ALA A 173 -6.48 14.55 0.06
C ALA A 173 -7.77 14.37 0.85
N GLY A 174 -8.83 13.97 0.18
CA GLY A 174 -10.14 13.68 0.76
C GLY A 174 -10.96 12.76 -0.13
#